data_74298e40c974224b3ecd154e2d0a7c5f
#
_entry.id   74298e40c974224b3ecd154e2d0a7c5f
#
_cell.length_a   1.000
_cell.length_b   1.000
_cell.length_c   1.000
_cell.angle_alpha   90.00
_cell.angle_beta   90.00
_cell.angle_gamma   90.00
#
_symmetry.space_group_name_H-M   'P 1'
#
loop_
_entity.id
_entity.type
_entity.pdbx_description
1 polymer ?
#
loop_
_entity_poly.entity_id
_entity_poly.type
_entity_poly.pdbx_seq_one_letter_code
_entity_poly.pdbx_strand_id
1 'polypeptide(L)'
;MSTLPAIDCIWDLKAELGEGLVWIASEQALYSVDIVGRQVHRVVPATGEKTSWEAPARPTFLVPVENEAGGGSGGLLCGHEDGLRRFDGATGRFGELLPVERLLPDNRLNDACVDPEGRLWFGTMHDPETAPTGSLYRLAGLDPAEAVQMDTGYVVTNGPAIDTVNRRLYHNDSARQTIFAFDLDPSGAVSGKRVFARFERGYPDGMTVDEAGTLWVALYGGDGVQCFAPDGTPTGFIPLPCHHITKIVFGDADYRTAYVSSARRGVDRPGQEQAGGIFRFQVDVPGLPPCAFKP
;
A
#
# COMPACT_ATOMS: atom_id res chain seq x y z
N MET A 1 -13.28 -9.85 26.42
CA MET A 1 -12.94 -10.29 25.05
C MET A 1 -13.61 -9.29 24.14
N SER A 2 -12.85 -8.46 23.40
CA SER A 2 -13.47 -7.59 22.39
C SER A 2 -14.06 -8.49 21.30
N THR A 3 -15.29 -8.23 20.91
CA THR A 3 -15.92 -8.92 19.78
C THR A 3 -15.17 -8.54 18.51
N LEU A 4 -14.88 -9.52 17.65
CA LEU A 4 -14.30 -9.24 16.33
C LEU A 4 -15.27 -8.33 15.54
N PRO A 5 -14.74 -7.38 14.74
CA PRO A 5 -15.58 -6.53 13.92
C PRO A 5 -16.31 -7.34 12.84
N ALA A 6 -17.49 -6.88 12.44
CA ALA A 6 -18.18 -7.43 11.29
C ALA A 6 -17.40 -7.06 9.99
N ILE A 7 -17.15 -8.04 9.15
CA ILE A 7 -16.44 -7.86 7.88
C ILE A 7 -17.44 -7.83 6.73
N ASP A 8 -17.45 -6.73 5.97
CA ASP A 8 -18.26 -6.57 4.76
C ASP A 8 -17.39 -6.65 3.51
N CYS A 9 -17.79 -7.44 2.52
CA CYS A 9 -17.22 -7.35 1.17
C CYS A 9 -17.95 -6.25 0.39
N ILE A 10 -17.30 -5.11 0.16
CA ILE A 10 -17.91 -3.97 -0.56
C ILE A 10 -17.80 -4.10 -2.08
N TRP A 11 -16.82 -4.86 -2.54
CA TRP A 11 -16.65 -5.18 -3.95
C TRP A 11 -16.02 -6.56 -4.12
N ASP A 12 -16.80 -7.50 -4.61
CA ASP A 12 -16.33 -8.82 -5.03
C ASP A 12 -15.65 -8.70 -6.42
N LEU A 13 -14.49 -8.02 -6.43
CA LEU A 13 -13.78 -7.57 -7.62
C LEU A 13 -13.16 -8.71 -8.43
N LYS A 14 -12.79 -9.81 -7.75
CA LYS A 14 -12.07 -10.95 -8.33
C LYS A 14 -10.70 -10.59 -8.89
N ALA A 15 -10.03 -9.61 -8.31
CA ALA A 15 -8.69 -9.21 -8.71
C ALA A 15 -7.71 -10.39 -8.63
N GLU A 16 -6.90 -10.57 -9.67
CA GLU A 16 -5.83 -11.58 -9.65
C GLU A 16 -4.81 -11.28 -8.57
N LEU A 17 -4.37 -10.02 -8.52
CA LEU A 17 -3.49 -9.49 -7.47
C LEU A 17 -3.97 -8.08 -7.15
N GLY A 18 -5.04 -8.00 -6.33
CA GLY A 18 -5.61 -6.73 -5.87
C GLY A 18 -4.68 -6.08 -4.87
N GLU A 19 -4.21 -4.86 -5.18
CA GLU A 19 -3.16 -4.15 -4.48
C GLU A 19 -3.35 -2.62 -4.51
N GLY A 20 -2.35 -1.87 -4.02
CA GLY A 20 -2.23 -0.42 -4.16
C GLY A 20 -3.44 0.35 -3.63
N LEU A 21 -4.12 -0.18 -2.62
CA LEU A 21 -5.33 0.41 -2.05
C LEU A 21 -5.00 1.77 -1.42
N VAL A 22 -5.76 2.80 -1.76
CA VAL A 22 -5.62 4.15 -1.21
C VAL A 22 -6.97 4.84 -1.07
N TRP A 23 -7.16 5.59 0.03
CA TRP A 23 -8.33 6.44 0.26
C TRP A 23 -8.07 7.86 -0.25
N ILE A 24 -8.98 8.39 -1.07
CA ILE A 24 -8.94 9.76 -1.56
C ILE A 24 -10.03 10.56 -0.87
N ALA A 25 -9.64 11.30 0.16
CA ALA A 25 -10.57 12.01 1.03
C ALA A 25 -11.41 13.07 0.29
N SER A 26 -10.84 13.78 -0.69
CA SER A 26 -11.55 14.77 -1.49
C SER A 26 -12.67 14.18 -2.36
N GLU A 27 -12.59 12.89 -2.68
CA GLU A 27 -13.57 12.16 -3.48
C GLU A 27 -14.44 11.22 -2.64
N GLN A 28 -14.10 11.02 -1.35
CA GLN A 28 -14.68 9.99 -0.49
C GLN A 28 -14.73 8.63 -1.20
N ALA A 29 -13.61 8.27 -1.83
CA ALA A 29 -13.48 7.08 -2.67
C ALA A 29 -12.20 6.30 -2.38
N LEU A 30 -12.27 5.00 -2.60
CA LEU A 30 -11.11 4.11 -2.64
C LEU A 30 -10.67 3.93 -4.08
N TYR A 31 -9.36 3.93 -4.27
CA TYR A 31 -8.72 3.42 -5.47
C TYR A 31 -7.89 2.19 -5.13
N SER A 32 -7.76 1.28 -6.08
CA SER A 32 -6.90 0.09 -6.01
C SER A 32 -6.42 -0.30 -7.39
N VAL A 33 -5.47 -1.22 -7.43
CA VAL A 33 -4.99 -1.80 -8.68
C VAL A 33 -5.21 -3.31 -8.70
N ASP A 34 -5.32 -3.90 -9.88
CA ASP A 34 -5.04 -5.31 -10.13
C ASP A 34 -3.73 -5.37 -10.93
N ILE A 35 -2.65 -5.74 -10.25
CA ILE A 35 -1.30 -5.77 -10.86
C ILE A 35 -1.28 -6.70 -12.06
N VAL A 36 -1.79 -7.92 -11.90
CA VAL A 36 -1.79 -8.95 -12.97
C VAL A 36 -2.86 -8.66 -14.01
N GLY A 37 -4.04 -8.20 -13.57
CA GLY A 37 -5.15 -7.82 -14.44
C GLY A 37 -4.91 -6.53 -15.23
N ARG A 38 -3.86 -5.76 -14.89
CA ARG A 38 -3.54 -4.45 -15.49
C ARG A 38 -4.70 -3.48 -15.44
N GLN A 39 -5.27 -3.31 -14.26
CA GLN A 39 -6.41 -2.43 -14.07
C GLN A 39 -6.20 -1.50 -12.87
N VAL A 40 -6.79 -0.31 -12.98
CA VAL A 40 -7.02 0.59 -11.86
C VAL A 40 -8.53 0.59 -11.59
N HIS A 41 -8.89 0.54 -10.32
CA HIS A 41 -10.27 0.47 -9.87
C HIS A 41 -10.58 1.61 -8.91
N ARG A 42 -11.83 2.10 -8.95
CA ARG A 42 -12.36 3.11 -8.03
C ARG A 42 -13.71 2.65 -7.50
N VAL A 43 -13.94 2.79 -6.21
CA VAL A 43 -15.26 2.60 -5.60
C VAL A 43 -15.56 3.73 -4.64
N VAL A 44 -16.80 4.23 -4.67
CA VAL A 44 -17.37 5.15 -3.68
C VAL A 44 -18.20 4.31 -2.70
N PRO A 45 -17.71 4.04 -1.48
CA PRO A 45 -18.40 3.11 -0.57
C PRO A 45 -19.81 3.56 -0.18
N ALA A 46 -20.05 4.87 -0.10
CA ALA A 46 -21.34 5.43 0.29
C ALA A 46 -22.44 5.21 -0.76
N THR A 47 -22.10 5.21 -2.06
CA THR A 47 -23.07 5.06 -3.16
C THR A 47 -22.99 3.70 -3.82
N GLY A 48 -21.89 2.98 -3.64
CA GLY A 48 -21.58 1.74 -4.34
C GLY A 48 -21.19 1.94 -5.82
N GLU A 49 -20.93 3.20 -6.26
CA GLU A 49 -20.43 3.49 -7.60
C GLU A 49 -19.05 2.88 -7.81
N LYS A 50 -18.87 2.20 -8.94
CA LYS A 50 -17.66 1.44 -9.29
C LYS A 50 -17.21 1.78 -10.70
N THR A 51 -15.91 2.02 -10.85
CA THR A 51 -15.29 2.30 -12.16
C THR A 51 -13.99 1.53 -12.27
N SER A 52 -13.63 1.11 -13.48
CA SER A 52 -12.37 0.44 -13.77
C SER A 52 -11.78 0.95 -15.07
N TRP A 53 -10.45 1.04 -15.12
CA TRP A 53 -9.70 1.48 -16.29
C TRP A 53 -8.57 0.50 -16.57
N GLU A 54 -8.29 0.25 -17.84
CA GLU A 54 -7.11 -0.50 -18.28
C GLU A 54 -5.84 0.34 -18.11
N ALA A 55 -4.79 -0.26 -17.56
CA ALA A 55 -3.49 0.36 -17.43
C ALA A 55 -2.55 -0.07 -18.58
N PRO A 56 -1.65 0.82 -19.05
CA PRO A 56 -0.74 0.52 -20.16
C PRO A 56 0.32 -0.54 -19.82
N ALA A 57 0.61 -0.72 -18.53
CA ALA A 57 1.51 -1.72 -17.97
C ALA A 57 0.95 -2.17 -16.62
N ARG A 58 1.61 -3.11 -15.92
CA ARG A 58 1.16 -3.58 -14.58
C ARG A 58 1.21 -2.44 -13.56
N PRO A 59 0.07 -1.88 -13.09
CA PRO A 59 0.07 -0.87 -12.04
C PRO A 59 0.36 -1.55 -10.70
N THR A 60 1.10 -0.89 -9.82
CA THR A 60 1.53 -1.51 -8.56
C THR A 60 1.01 -0.78 -7.33
N PHE A 61 0.95 0.53 -7.37
CA PHE A 61 0.39 1.36 -6.31
C PHE A 61 -0.21 2.65 -6.86
N LEU A 62 -0.97 3.34 -6.03
CA LEU A 62 -1.51 4.67 -6.27
C LEU A 62 -1.26 5.55 -5.05
N VAL A 63 -0.88 6.81 -5.27
CA VAL A 63 -0.82 7.83 -4.22
C VAL A 63 -1.45 9.12 -4.70
N PRO A 64 -2.15 9.88 -3.82
CA PRO A 64 -2.69 11.18 -4.19
C PRO A 64 -1.55 12.18 -4.47
N VAL A 65 -1.78 13.09 -5.39
CA VAL A 65 -0.87 14.20 -5.70
C VAL A 65 -1.48 15.51 -5.19
N GLU A 66 -0.67 16.35 -4.56
CA GLU A 66 -1.10 17.67 -4.11
C GLU A 66 -1.39 18.56 -5.34
N ASN A 67 -2.46 19.35 -5.24
CA ASN A 67 -2.79 20.30 -6.30
C ASN A 67 -1.96 21.58 -6.14
N GLU A 68 -1.15 21.92 -7.12
CA GLU A 68 -0.32 23.12 -7.15
C GLU A 68 -1.13 24.43 -7.00
N ALA A 69 -2.40 24.42 -7.34
CA ALA A 69 -3.29 25.58 -7.23
C ALA A 69 -3.99 25.73 -5.86
N GLY A 70 -3.72 24.82 -4.90
CA GLY A 70 -4.20 24.95 -3.52
C GLY A 70 -5.67 24.64 -3.31
N GLY A 71 -6.19 23.57 -3.90
CA GLY A 71 -7.55 23.07 -3.63
C GLY A 71 -7.95 21.92 -4.54
N GLY A 72 -8.33 20.79 -3.96
CA GLY A 72 -8.75 19.59 -4.68
C GLY A 72 -7.61 18.62 -5.00
N SER A 73 -7.93 17.51 -5.67
CA SER A 73 -6.96 16.50 -6.07
C SER A 73 -6.12 16.97 -7.26
N GLY A 74 -4.81 16.85 -7.17
CA GLY A 74 -3.87 16.98 -8.30
C GLY A 74 -3.82 15.71 -9.19
N GLY A 75 -4.80 14.81 -9.07
CA GLY A 75 -4.80 13.48 -9.67
C GLY A 75 -4.04 12.48 -8.82
N LEU A 76 -3.62 11.39 -9.42
CA LEU A 76 -2.88 10.33 -8.76
C LEU A 76 -1.52 10.13 -9.43
N LEU A 77 -0.52 9.69 -8.67
CA LEU A 77 0.68 9.11 -9.19
C LEU A 77 0.56 7.59 -9.07
N CYS A 78 0.72 6.89 -10.19
CA CYS A 78 0.62 5.45 -10.29
C CYS A 78 2.03 4.85 -10.48
N GLY A 79 2.42 3.93 -9.61
CA GLY A 79 3.56 3.05 -9.83
C GLY A 79 3.20 1.99 -10.86
N HIS A 80 4.13 1.74 -11.77
CA HIS A 80 4.07 0.65 -12.75
C HIS A 80 5.30 -0.25 -12.63
N GLU A 81 5.26 -1.38 -13.32
CA GLU A 81 6.41 -2.29 -13.34
C GLU A 81 7.72 -1.61 -13.78
N ASP A 82 7.66 -0.58 -14.61
CA ASP A 82 8.78 0.09 -15.24
C ASP A 82 9.05 1.52 -14.74
N GLY A 83 8.24 2.05 -13.82
CA GLY A 83 8.40 3.40 -13.28
C GLY A 83 7.10 4.05 -12.84
N LEU A 84 7.03 5.37 -12.89
CA LEU A 84 5.92 6.18 -12.39
C LEU A 84 5.18 6.86 -13.55
N ARG A 85 3.85 6.99 -13.44
CA ARG A 85 2.99 7.73 -14.37
C ARG A 85 1.97 8.55 -13.60
N ARG A 86 1.67 9.76 -14.05
CA ARG A 86 0.46 10.45 -13.61
C ARG A 86 -0.77 9.67 -14.07
N PHE A 87 -1.79 9.60 -13.24
CA PHE A 87 -3.08 9.00 -13.56
C PHE A 87 -4.21 9.99 -13.25
N ASP A 88 -5.04 10.24 -14.24
CA ASP A 88 -6.24 11.06 -14.11
C ASP A 88 -7.48 10.15 -13.97
N GLY A 89 -8.00 10.06 -12.75
CA GLY A 89 -9.16 9.23 -12.44
C GLY A 89 -10.48 9.70 -13.07
N ALA A 90 -10.55 10.97 -13.52
CA ALA A 90 -11.76 11.47 -14.21
C ALA A 90 -11.81 11.02 -15.67
N THR A 91 -10.66 10.89 -16.32
CA THR A 91 -10.58 10.53 -17.76
C THR A 91 -10.03 9.12 -18.00
N GLY A 92 -9.41 8.49 -16.99
CA GLY A 92 -8.71 7.21 -17.13
C GLY A 92 -7.39 7.30 -17.88
N ARG A 93 -6.84 8.50 -18.07
CA ARG A 93 -5.61 8.70 -18.84
C ARG A 93 -4.38 8.57 -17.97
N PHE A 94 -3.36 7.91 -18.52
CA PHE A 94 -2.02 7.84 -17.96
C PHE A 94 -1.10 8.82 -18.69
N GLY A 95 -0.27 9.53 -17.90
CA GLY A 95 0.77 10.41 -18.41
C GLY A 95 2.01 9.67 -18.93
N GLU A 96 3.06 10.43 -19.24
CA GLU A 96 4.33 9.89 -19.66
C GLU A 96 5.01 9.08 -18.55
N LEU A 97 5.82 8.10 -18.93
CA LEU A 97 6.60 7.27 -18.02
C LEU A 97 7.81 8.03 -17.48
N LEU A 98 7.93 8.09 -16.17
CA LEU A 98 9.14 8.40 -15.45
C LEU A 98 9.79 7.08 -14.99
N PRO A 99 10.79 6.57 -15.71
CA PRO A 99 11.32 5.24 -15.46
C PRO A 99 12.22 5.19 -14.24
N VAL A 100 12.15 4.05 -13.53
CA VAL A 100 12.98 3.73 -12.37
C VAL A 100 13.76 2.44 -12.66
N GLU A 101 14.99 2.35 -12.15
CA GLU A 101 15.87 1.15 -12.27
C GLU A 101 16.05 0.58 -13.69
N ARG A 102 16.18 1.43 -14.70
CA ARG A 102 16.35 1.02 -16.10
C ARG A 102 17.44 -0.04 -16.34
N LEU A 103 18.41 -0.14 -15.44
CA LEU A 103 19.52 -1.09 -15.55
C LEU A 103 19.24 -2.43 -14.83
N LEU A 104 18.08 -2.57 -14.21
CA LEU A 104 17.62 -3.78 -13.52
C LEU A 104 16.32 -4.29 -14.16
N PRO A 105 16.38 -4.89 -15.37
CA PRO A 105 15.17 -5.22 -16.14
C PRO A 105 14.27 -6.28 -15.49
N ASP A 106 14.81 -7.05 -14.54
CA ASP A 106 14.06 -8.04 -13.80
C ASP A 106 13.44 -7.47 -12.51
N ASN A 107 13.64 -6.18 -12.23
CA ASN A 107 13.00 -5.51 -11.13
C ASN A 107 11.72 -4.80 -11.59
N ARG A 108 10.80 -4.62 -10.64
CA ARG A 108 9.61 -3.78 -10.78
C ARG A 108 9.36 -2.96 -9.51
N LEU A 109 8.59 -1.89 -9.63
CA LEU A 109 8.02 -1.22 -8.48
C LEU A 109 6.98 -2.16 -7.81
N ASN A 110 6.76 -1.99 -6.49
CA ASN A 110 5.77 -2.80 -5.78
C ASN A 110 4.80 -1.97 -4.96
N ASP A 111 5.17 -1.43 -3.81
CA ASP A 111 4.27 -0.67 -2.94
C ASP A 111 4.87 0.68 -2.54
N ALA A 112 4.03 1.61 -2.06
CA ALA A 112 4.44 2.97 -1.72
C ALA A 112 3.58 3.61 -0.64
N CYS A 113 4.12 4.67 -0.03
CA CYS A 113 3.40 5.64 0.77
C CYS A 113 3.97 7.05 0.56
N VAL A 114 3.30 8.05 1.11
CA VAL A 114 3.76 9.45 1.11
C VAL A 114 3.94 9.90 2.55
N ASP A 115 5.03 10.62 2.82
CA ASP A 115 5.27 11.19 4.14
C ASP A 115 4.59 12.56 4.32
N PRO A 116 4.51 13.10 5.56
CA PRO A 116 3.88 14.40 5.83
C PRO A 116 4.51 15.59 5.09
N GLU A 117 5.75 15.48 4.69
CA GLU A 117 6.46 16.48 3.90
C GLU A 117 6.16 16.40 2.41
N GLY A 118 5.38 15.37 1.99
CA GLY A 118 4.94 15.16 0.61
C GLY A 118 5.93 14.38 -0.25
N ARG A 119 6.89 13.68 0.35
CA ARG A 119 7.86 12.84 -0.38
C ARG A 119 7.28 11.45 -0.57
N LEU A 120 7.43 10.90 -1.78
CA LEU A 120 7.08 9.52 -2.08
C LEU A 120 8.17 8.55 -1.58
N TRP A 121 7.74 7.53 -0.87
CA TRP A 121 8.56 6.37 -0.49
C TRP A 121 8.02 5.15 -1.18
N PHE A 122 8.86 4.42 -1.91
CA PHE A 122 8.42 3.25 -2.65
C PHE A 122 9.49 2.16 -2.68
N GLY A 123 9.03 0.93 -2.78
CA GLY A 123 9.88 -0.24 -2.91
C GLY A 123 9.97 -0.74 -4.35
N THR A 124 11.15 -1.27 -4.72
CA THR A 124 11.34 -2.12 -5.88
C THR A 124 11.62 -3.54 -5.45
N MET A 125 11.34 -4.50 -6.30
CA MET A 125 11.56 -5.92 -6.02
C MET A 125 12.01 -6.67 -7.25
N HIS A 126 12.67 -7.81 -7.05
CA HIS A 126 12.91 -8.76 -8.12
C HIS A 126 11.59 -9.43 -8.51
N ASP A 127 11.11 -9.24 -9.72
CA ASP A 127 9.79 -9.74 -10.17
C ASP A 127 9.65 -11.27 -10.09
N PRO A 128 10.72 -12.07 -10.43
CA PRO A 128 10.73 -13.50 -10.17
C PRO A 128 10.87 -13.93 -8.69
N GLU A 129 11.02 -13.00 -7.75
CA GLU A 129 11.09 -13.23 -6.29
C GLU A 129 12.25 -14.16 -5.85
N THR A 130 13.36 -14.17 -6.57
CA THR A 130 14.50 -15.09 -6.31
C THR A 130 15.80 -14.40 -5.96
N ALA A 131 15.94 -13.09 -6.21
CA ALA A 131 17.18 -12.35 -5.98
C ALA A 131 16.96 -11.10 -5.11
N PRO A 132 17.91 -10.73 -4.22
CA PRO A 132 17.78 -9.58 -3.34
C PRO A 132 18.22 -8.28 -4.03
N THR A 133 17.63 -7.95 -5.17
CA THR A 133 17.95 -6.76 -5.99
C THR A 133 17.05 -5.58 -5.69
N GLY A 134 15.97 -5.79 -4.92
CA GLY A 134 15.02 -4.75 -4.54
C GLY A 134 15.59 -3.72 -3.57
N SER A 135 15.02 -2.53 -3.60
CA SER A 135 15.48 -1.37 -2.84
C SER A 135 14.30 -0.52 -2.34
N LEU A 136 14.55 0.25 -1.29
CA LEU A 136 13.68 1.32 -0.83
C LEU A 136 14.18 2.65 -1.40
N TYR A 137 13.28 3.39 -2.05
CA TYR A 137 13.55 4.70 -2.63
C TYR A 137 12.74 5.80 -1.97
N ARG A 138 13.27 7.03 -2.04
CA ARG A 138 12.57 8.26 -1.72
C ARG A 138 12.64 9.22 -2.91
N LEU A 139 11.51 9.80 -3.29
CA LEU A 139 11.39 10.83 -4.33
C LEU A 139 10.78 12.09 -3.71
N ALA A 140 11.45 13.23 -3.85
CA ALA A 140 11.05 14.49 -3.23
C ALA A 140 10.30 15.44 -4.17
N GLY A 141 10.21 15.13 -5.46
CA GLY A 141 9.53 15.93 -6.48
C GLY A 141 9.71 15.31 -7.86
N LEU A 142 9.09 15.89 -8.88
CA LEU A 142 9.17 15.44 -10.26
C LEU A 142 10.09 16.31 -11.14
N ASP A 143 10.56 17.45 -10.65
CA ASP A 143 11.45 18.34 -11.38
C ASP A 143 12.63 18.85 -10.51
N PRO A 144 13.85 18.33 -10.68
CA PRO A 144 14.16 17.11 -11.42
C PRO A 144 13.68 15.87 -10.67
N ALA A 145 13.19 14.89 -11.41
CA ALA A 145 12.77 13.61 -10.83
C ALA A 145 13.98 12.76 -10.46
N GLU A 146 14.41 12.82 -9.22
CA GLU A 146 15.53 12.03 -8.72
C GLU A 146 15.11 11.15 -7.55
N ALA A 147 14.95 9.85 -7.81
CA ALA A 147 14.71 8.87 -6.78
C ALA A 147 16.01 8.49 -6.08
N VAL A 148 16.10 8.80 -4.80
CA VAL A 148 17.26 8.48 -3.96
C VAL A 148 17.07 7.11 -3.33
N GLN A 149 18.03 6.19 -3.55
CA GLN A 149 18.05 4.89 -2.91
C GLN A 149 18.39 5.05 -1.42
N MET A 150 17.50 4.64 -0.55
CA MET A 150 17.61 4.80 0.90
C MET A 150 18.10 3.51 1.59
N ASP A 151 17.73 2.36 1.05
CA ASP A 151 18.15 1.04 1.53
C ASP A 151 18.02 0.00 0.41
N THR A 152 18.68 -1.15 0.52
CA THR A 152 18.75 -2.16 -0.56
C THR A 152 18.89 -3.59 -0.01
N GLY A 153 18.80 -4.57 -0.92
CA GLY A 153 19.02 -5.97 -0.58
C GLY A 153 17.75 -6.73 -0.21
N TYR A 154 16.61 -6.26 -0.67
CA TYR A 154 15.31 -6.91 -0.50
C TYR A 154 15.00 -7.89 -1.63
N VAL A 155 14.29 -8.97 -1.32
CA VAL A 155 13.75 -9.87 -2.35
C VAL A 155 12.38 -9.38 -2.80
N VAL A 156 11.44 -9.20 -1.86
CA VAL A 156 10.09 -8.68 -2.11
C VAL A 156 9.82 -7.54 -1.15
N THR A 157 9.88 -6.31 -1.62
CA THR A 157 9.55 -5.13 -0.83
C THR A 157 8.04 -4.96 -0.73
N ASN A 158 7.54 -4.65 0.46
CA ASN A 158 6.16 -4.24 0.72
C ASN A 158 6.08 -3.23 1.87
N GLY A 159 4.91 -2.63 2.10
CA GLY A 159 4.83 -1.34 2.73
C GLY A 159 5.41 -0.32 1.74
N PRO A 160 6.00 0.79 2.04
CA PRO A 160 6.32 1.32 3.36
C PRO A 160 5.10 1.87 4.09
N ALA A 161 5.24 2.05 5.41
CA ALA A 161 4.30 2.81 6.23
C ALA A 161 5.06 3.78 7.12
N ILE A 162 4.46 4.97 7.36
CA ILE A 162 5.07 6.02 8.17
C ILE A 162 4.26 6.23 9.44
N ASP A 163 4.93 6.07 10.55
CA ASP A 163 4.45 6.40 11.88
C ASP A 163 4.94 7.80 12.25
N THR A 164 4.06 8.76 12.07
CA THR A 164 4.34 10.17 12.36
C THR A 164 4.43 10.45 13.85
N VAL A 165 3.80 9.63 14.68
CA VAL A 165 3.79 9.75 16.14
C VAL A 165 5.16 9.40 16.71
N ASN A 166 5.75 8.29 16.26
CA ASN A 166 7.02 7.78 16.76
C ASN A 166 8.20 8.11 15.83
N ARG A 167 7.99 8.85 14.74
CA ARG A 167 8.98 9.20 13.72
C ARG A 167 9.71 7.98 13.17
N ARG A 168 8.93 7.03 12.65
CA ARG A 168 9.45 5.77 12.09
C ARG A 168 8.97 5.55 10.68
N LEU A 169 9.81 4.92 9.91
CA LEU A 169 9.43 4.28 8.66
C LEU A 169 9.50 2.77 8.87
N TYR A 170 8.42 2.08 8.54
CA TYR A 170 8.38 0.63 8.45
C TYR A 170 8.49 0.19 7.00
N HIS A 171 9.28 -0.83 6.74
CA HIS A 171 9.42 -1.44 5.42
C HIS A 171 9.69 -2.92 5.58
N ASN A 172 9.11 -3.75 4.71
CA ASN A 172 9.27 -5.18 4.87
C ASN A 172 10.00 -5.85 3.68
N ASP A 173 10.54 -7.03 3.95
CA ASP A 173 10.91 -8.04 2.98
C ASP A 173 9.96 -9.22 3.17
N SER A 174 8.91 -9.28 2.36
CA SER A 174 7.88 -10.30 2.47
C SER A 174 8.47 -11.71 2.31
N ALA A 175 9.36 -11.90 1.34
CA ALA A 175 10.00 -13.20 1.10
C ALA A 175 10.79 -13.70 2.32
N ARG A 176 11.34 -12.79 3.12
CA ARG A 176 12.04 -13.10 4.38
C ARG A 176 11.17 -13.00 5.62
N GLN A 177 9.86 -12.80 5.43
CA GLN A 177 8.88 -12.70 6.52
C GLN A 177 9.31 -11.71 7.62
N THR A 178 9.88 -10.57 7.23
CA THR A 178 10.49 -9.61 8.16
C THR A 178 10.06 -8.19 7.89
N ILE A 179 9.62 -7.49 8.94
CA ILE A 179 9.43 -6.04 8.93
C ILE A 179 10.64 -5.38 9.58
N PHE A 180 11.19 -4.37 8.92
CA PHE A 180 12.21 -3.49 9.44
C PHE A 180 11.60 -2.15 9.88
N ALA A 181 12.14 -1.57 10.92
CA ALA A 181 11.87 -0.19 11.32
C ALA A 181 13.13 0.65 11.16
N PHE A 182 12.93 1.88 10.73
CA PHE A 182 13.97 2.92 10.64
C PHE A 182 13.53 4.12 11.45
N ASP A 183 14.46 4.83 12.03
CA ASP A 183 14.23 6.16 12.56
C ASP A 183 14.22 7.13 11.38
N LEU A 184 13.15 7.93 11.27
CA LEU A 184 12.91 8.88 10.18
C LEU A 184 13.03 10.30 10.70
N ASP A 185 13.96 11.07 10.16
CA ASP A 185 14.08 12.48 10.52
C ASP A 185 13.23 13.39 9.61
N PRO A 186 12.98 14.65 9.99
CA PRO A 186 12.19 15.59 9.18
C PRO A 186 12.78 15.87 7.79
N SER A 187 14.09 15.69 7.58
CA SER A 187 14.72 15.85 6.26
C SER A 187 14.44 14.66 5.33
N GLY A 188 13.89 13.57 5.88
CA GLY A 188 13.68 12.31 5.19
C GLY A 188 14.94 11.45 5.13
N ALA A 189 15.90 11.66 6.01
CA ALA A 189 16.97 10.70 6.21
C ALA A 189 16.47 9.55 7.11
N VAL A 190 16.88 8.34 6.79
CA VAL A 190 16.60 7.14 7.58
C VAL A 190 17.87 6.63 8.25
N SER A 191 17.72 6.12 9.47
CA SER A 191 18.82 5.57 10.26
C SER A 191 18.33 4.46 11.18
N GLY A 192 19.23 3.81 11.91
CA GLY A 192 18.85 2.87 12.95
C GLY A 192 18.05 1.66 12.46
N LYS A 193 18.31 1.16 11.23
CA LYS A 193 17.64 -0.05 10.69
C LYS A 193 17.68 -1.19 11.68
N ARG A 194 16.51 -1.70 12.04
CA ARG A 194 16.37 -2.83 12.97
C ARG A 194 15.20 -3.73 12.57
N VAL A 195 15.27 -4.98 12.95
CA VAL A 195 14.11 -5.89 12.82
C VAL A 195 13.03 -5.41 13.80
N PHE A 196 11.83 -5.15 13.28
CA PHE A 196 10.67 -4.79 14.08
C PHE A 196 9.82 -6.03 14.42
N ALA A 197 9.52 -6.87 13.42
CA ALA A 197 8.77 -8.10 13.61
C ALA A 197 9.23 -9.18 12.62
N ARG A 198 9.05 -10.46 13.02
CA ARG A 198 9.20 -11.64 12.17
C ARG A 198 7.94 -12.46 12.21
N PHE A 199 7.62 -13.10 11.09
CA PHE A 199 6.41 -13.91 10.93
C PHE A 199 6.80 -15.38 10.75
N GLU A 200 6.06 -16.26 11.41
CA GLU A 200 6.16 -17.71 11.21
C GLU A 200 5.11 -18.22 10.23
N ARG A 201 4.06 -17.42 10.01
CA ARG A 201 2.93 -17.73 9.14
C ARG A 201 2.49 -16.51 8.36
N GLY A 202 2.24 -16.69 7.06
CA GLY A 202 1.95 -15.59 6.14
C GLY A 202 3.18 -14.73 5.85
N TYR A 203 3.01 -13.82 4.93
CA TYR A 203 4.05 -12.89 4.48
C TYR A 203 3.55 -11.48 4.74
N PRO A 204 4.31 -10.61 5.47
CA PRO A 204 3.90 -9.23 5.68
C PRO A 204 3.80 -8.51 4.34
N ASP A 205 2.68 -7.86 4.10
CA ASP A 205 2.34 -7.19 2.86
C ASP A 205 2.07 -5.70 3.11
N GLY A 206 1.11 -5.07 2.47
CA GLY A 206 0.82 -3.66 2.65
C GLY A 206 0.42 -3.31 4.09
N MET A 207 0.92 -2.18 4.58
CA MET A 207 0.82 -1.74 5.97
C MET A 207 0.27 -0.32 6.07
N THR A 208 -0.29 0.00 7.23
CA THR A 208 -0.66 1.37 7.63
C THR A 208 -0.54 1.54 9.14
N VAL A 209 -0.61 2.79 9.62
CA VAL A 209 -0.49 3.14 11.05
C VAL A 209 -1.73 3.90 11.48
N ASP A 210 -2.23 3.66 12.70
CA ASP A 210 -3.30 4.43 13.30
C ASP A 210 -2.78 5.59 14.18
N GLU A 211 -3.70 6.43 14.70
CA GLU A 211 -3.36 7.58 15.54
C GLU A 211 -2.70 7.20 16.89
N ALA A 212 -2.84 5.96 17.34
CA ALA A 212 -2.15 5.45 18.53
C ALA A 212 -0.74 4.92 18.22
N GLY A 213 -0.32 4.92 16.95
CA GLY A 213 0.94 4.36 16.50
C GLY A 213 0.92 2.83 16.35
N THR A 214 -0.26 2.20 16.35
CA THR A 214 -0.39 0.77 16.06
C THR A 214 -0.11 0.52 14.59
N LEU A 215 0.80 -0.40 14.29
CA LEU A 215 1.07 -0.85 12.93
C LEU A 215 0.08 -1.97 12.57
N TRP A 216 -0.66 -1.78 11.48
CA TRP A 216 -1.61 -2.73 10.90
C TRP A 216 -1.00 -3.33 9.64
N VAL A 217 -0.87 -4.66 9.60
CA VAL A 217 -0.14 -5.39 8.56
C VAL A 217 -1.04 -6.40 7.89
N ALA A 218 -1.29 -6.25 6.60
CA ALA A 218 -1.93 -7.27 5.79
C ALA A 218 -1.00 -8.49 5.64
N LEU A 219 -1.57 -9.69 5.68
CA LEU A 219 -0.77 -10.93 5.59
C LEU A 219 -1.15 -11.72 4.33
N TYR A 220 -0.29 -11.71 3.34
CA TYR A 220 -0.40 -12.61 2.19
C TYR A 220 -0.19 -14.07 2.67
N GLY A 221 -1.17 -14.93 2.44
CA GLY A 221 -1.13 -16.30 2.96
C GLY A 221 -1.35 -16.42 4.48
N GLY A 222 -1.84 -15.36 5.14
CA GLY A 222 -2.04 -15.30 6.59
C GLY A 222 -3.49 -15.19 7.05
N ASP A 223 -4.46 -15.16 6.14
CA ASP A 223 -5.90 -15.15 6.43
C ASP A 223 -6.40 -13.91 7.23
N GLY A 224 -5.66 -12.78 7.22
CA GLY A 224 -6.09 -11.60 7.96
C GLY A 224 -5.06 -10.47 8.08
N VAL A 225 -5.32 -9.59 9.04
CA VAL A 225 -4.49 -8.43 9.38
C VAL A 225 -3.94 -8.60 10.79
N GLN A 226 -2.62 -8.47 10.95
CA GLN A 226 -1.93 -8.49 12.25
C GLN A 226 -1.67 -7.07 12.72
N CYS A 227 -1.93 -6.79 14.00
CA CYS A 227 -1.65 -5.50 14.64
C CYS A 227 -0.46 -5.60 15.59
N PHE A 228 0.34 -4.54 15.63
CA PHE A 228 1.51 -4.43 16.52
C PHE A 228 1.51 -3.08 17.25
N ALA A 229 1.83 -3.12 18.54
CA ALA A 229 2.18 -1.90 19.27
C ALA A 229 3.49 -1.30 18.74
N PRO A 230 3.80 -0.02 19.04
CA PRO A 230 5.03 0.64 18.58
C PRO A 230 6.33 -0.04 19.01
N ASP A 231 6.30 -0.87 20.06
CA ASP A 231 7.45 -1.67 20.53
C ASP A 231 7.63 -3.01 19.80
N GLY A 232 6.74 -3.35 18.86
CA GLY A 232 6.74 -4.61 18.12
C GLY A 232 5.95 -5.74 18.78
N THR A 233 5.28 -5.46 19.91
CA THR A 233 4.43 -6.45 20.58
C THR A 233 3.14 -6.67 19.76
N PRO A 234 2.78 -7.91 19.38
CA PRO A 234 1.48 -8.20 18.74
C PRO A 234 0.33 -7.85 19.67
N THR A 235 -0.65 -7.06 19.19
CA THR A 235 -1.79 -6.58 19.98
C THR A 235 -3.12 -7.16 19.55
N GLY A 236 -3.24 -7.65 18.31
CA GLY A 236 -4.49 -8.20 17.82
C GLY A 236 -4.32 -8.81 16.43
N PHE A 237 -5.31 -9.62 16.05
CA PHE A 237 -5.44 -10.20 14.72
C PHE A 237 -6.90 -10.12 14.27
N ILE A 238 -7.13 -9.60 13.08
CA ILE A 238 -8.45 -9.51 12.45
C ILE A 238 -8.51 -10.56 11.33
N PRO A 239 -9.23 -11.66 11.53
CA PRO A 239 -9.41 -12.66 10.48
C PRO A 239 -10.29 -12.11 9.35
N LEU A 240 -9.92 -12.42 8.11
CA LEU A 240 -10.67 -12.08 6.90
C LEU A 240 -11.07 -13.35 6.14
N PRO A 241 -12.15 -13.31 5.35
CA PRO A 241 -12.66 -14.48 4.63
C PRO A 241 -11.83 -14.82 3.37
N CYS A 242 -10.58 -14.38 3.31
CA CYS A 242 -9.65 -14.59 2.20
C CYS A 242 -8.26 -14.94 2.71
N HIS A 243 -7.56 -15.79 1.95
CA HIS A 243 -6.22 -16.26 2.33
C HIS A 243 -5.13 -15.23 2.09
N HIS A 244 -5.18 -14.54 0.95
CA HIS A 244 -4.18 -13.56 0.53
C HIS A 244 -4.70 -12.16 0.76
N ILE A 245 -4.37 -11.59 1.92
CA ILE A 245 -4.67 -10.20 2.24
C ILE A 245 -3.46 -9.36 1.88
N THR A 246 -3.66 -8.33 1.06
CA THR A 246 -2.57 -7.63 0.36
C THR A 246 -2.30 -6.25 0.93
N LYS A 247 -3.32 -5.43 1.15
CA LYS A 247 -3.14 -4.08 1.70
C LYS A 247 -4.28 -3.68 2.61
N ILE A 248 -3.96 -2.82 3.60
CA ILE A 248 -4.93 -2.18 4.49
C ILE A 248 -4.72 -0.67 4.48
N VAL A 249 -5.82 0.09 4.45
CA VAL A 249 -5.85 1.55 4.61
C VAL A 249 -7.06 1.96 5.44
N PHE A 250 -7.02 3.17 5.99
CA PHE A 250 -8.15 3.76 6.67
C PHE A 250 -8.85 4.79 5.80
N GLY A 251 -10.17 4.91 5.93
CA GLY A 251 -10.98 5.83 5.17
C GLY A 251 -12.24 6.28 5.90
N ASP A 252 -13.18 6.79 5.12
CA ASP A 252 -14.33 7.58 5.53
C ASP A 252 -13.91 8.93 6.15
N ALA A 253 -14.89 9.77 6.53
CA ALA A 253 -14.64 11.12 7.00
C ALA A 253 -13.88 11.18 8.34
N ASP A 254 -13.99 10.13 9.15
CA ASP A 254 -13.40 10.01 10.48
C ASP A 254 -12.24 9.01 10.57
N TYR A 255 -11.85 8.40 9.43
CA TYR A 255 -10.82 7.37 9.34
C TYR A 255 -11.01 6.16 10.28
N ARG A 256 -12.27 5.87 10.65
CA ARG A 256 -12.62 4.73 11.51
C ARG A 256 -13.08 3.50 10.74
N THR A 257 -13.02 3.55 9.42
CA THR A 257 -13.27 2.38 8.57
C THR A 257 -11.95 1.88 8.00
N ALA A 258 -11.56 0.67 8.37
CA ALA A 258 -10.46 -0.03 7.71
C ALA A 258 -10.97 -0.66 6.42
N TYR A 259 -10.25 -0.45 5.32
CA TYR A 259 -10.47 -1.06 4.02
C TYR A 259 -9.30 -1.97 3.67
N VAL A 260 -9.61 -3.13 3.12
CA VAL A 260 -8.62 -4.20 2.91
C VAL A 260 -8.79 -4.78 1.52
N SER A 261 -7.70 -4.87 0.76
CA SER A 261 -7.66 -5.60 -0.51
C SER A 261 -7.16 -7.03 -0.34
N SER A 262 -7.45 -7.86 -1.33
CA SER A 262 -7.03 -9.25 -1.37
C SER A 262 -6.72 -9.71 -2.79
N ALA A 263 -6.05 -10.86 -2.89
CA ALA A 263 -5.72 -11.50 -4.15
C ALA A 263 -6.39 -12.87 -4.28
N ARG A 264 -6.79 -13.25 -5.49
CA ARG A 264 -7.27 -14.60 -5.78
C ARG A 264 -6.20 -15.51 -6.40
N ARG A 265 -5.10 -14.94 -6.88
CA ARG A 265 -4.01 -15.68 -7.51
C ARG A 265 -3.47 -16.77 -6.58
N GLY A 266 -3.42 -18.01 -7.08
CA GLY A 266 -2.89 -19.13 -6.31
C GLY A 266 -3.79 -19.63 -5.17
N VAL A 267 -5.02 -19.12 -5.07
CA VAL A 267 -5.99 -19.58 -4.08
C VAL A 267 -6.80 -20.73 -4.67
N ASP A 268 -6.52 -21.94 -4.19
CA ASP A 268 -7.27 -23.16 -4.52
C ASP A 268 -7.77 -23.81 -3.21
N ARG A 269 -8.74 -23.14 -2.56
CA ARG A 269 -9.34 -23.57 -1.31
C ARG A 269 -10.85 -23.33 -1.33
N PRO A 270 -11.68 -24.24 -0.76
CA PRO A 270 -13.08 -23.95 -0.45
C PRO A 270 -13.22 -22.75 0.49
N GLY A 271 -14.32 -21.99 0.36
CA GLY A 271 -14.62 -20.84 1.23
C GLY A 271 -13.85 -19.57 0.87
N GLN A 272 -13.27 -19.51 -0.33
CA GLN A 272 -12.50 -18.35 -0.83
C GLN A 272 -13.23 -17.64 -1.99
N GLU A 273 -14.56 -17.74 -2.01
CA GLU A 273 -15.38 -17.22 -3.12
C GLU A 273 -15.23 -15.72 -3.31
N GLN A 274 -14.85 -14.97 -2.26
CA GLN A 274 -14.62 -13.52 -2.32
C GLN A 274 -13.13 -13.14 -2.44
N ALA A 275 -12.23 -14.09 -2.69
CA ALA A 275 -10.82 -13.78 -2.94
C ALA A 275 -10.65 -12.84 -4.13
N GLY A 276 -9.76 -11.86 -4.00
CA GLY A 276 -9.59 -10.73 -4.92
C GLY A 276 -10.61 -9.61 -4.70
N GLY A 277 -11.38 -9.66 -3.60
CA GLY A 277 -12.35 -8.63 -3.21
C GLY A 277 -11.72 -7.51 -2.37
N ILE A 278 -12.52 -6.45 -2.17
CA ILE A 278 -12.25 -5.35 -1.24
C ILE A 278 -13.22 -5.48 -0.07
N PHE A 279 -12.68 -5.47 1.14
CA PHE A 279 -13.42 -5.62 2.39
C PHE A 279 -13.32 -4.36 3.23
N ARG A 280 -14.25 -4.22 4.18
CA ARG A 280 -14.20 -3.17 5.21
C ARG A 280 -14.64 -3.69 6.58
N PHE A 281 -14.17 -3.02 7.61
CA PHE A 281 -14.63 -3.19 8.99
C PHE A 281 -14.37 -1.91 9.81
N GLN A 282 -15.08 -1.76 10.92
CA GLN A 282 -14.95 -0.61 11.82
C GLN A 282 -13.79 -0.81 12.81
N VAL A 283 -13.12 0.28 13.16
CA VAL A 283 -12.04 0.33 14.16
C VAL A 283 -12.34 1.37 15.24
N ASP A 284 -11.83 1.11 16.45
CA ASP A 284 -12.04 2.01 17.60
C ASP A 284 -11.07 3.22 17.57
N VAL A 285 -9.86 3.04 17.06
CA VAL A 285 -8.86 4.09 16.90
C VAL A 285 -8.83 4.52 15.43
N PRO A 286 -8.94 5.83 15.13
CA PRO A 286 -8.86 6.27 13.74
C PRO A 286 -7.48 6.01 13.15
N GLY A 287 -7.45 5.74 11.85
CA GLY A 287 -6.20 5.69 11.10
C GLY A 287 -5.61 7.08 10.85
N LEU A 288 -4.33 7.12 10.54
CA LEU A 288 -3.70 8.35 10.03
C LEU A 288 -4.21 8.65 8.61
N PRO A 289 -4.59 9.92 8.32
CA PRO A 289 -4.98 10.29 6.97
C PRO A 289 -3.81 10.12 5.98
N PRO A 290 -4.09 9.67 4.74
CA PRO A 290 -3.06 9.57 3.72
C PRO A 290 -2.50 10.94 3.35
N CYS A 291 -1.19 11.05 3.21
CA CYS A 291 -0.51 12.25 2.73
C CYS A 291 -0.53 12.28 1.19
N ALA A 292 -0.47 13.50 0.61
CA ALA A 292 -0.38 13.69 -0.83
C ALA A 292 1.07 13.99 -1.25
N PHE A 293 1.49 13.42 -2.37
CA PHE A 293 2.80 13.66 -2.97
C PHE A 293 2.87 15.12 -3.50
N LYS A 294 3.95 15.81 -3.18
CA LYS A 294 4.29 17.14 -3.72
C LYS A 294 5.15 16.98 -4.96
N PRO A 295 4.61 17.29 -6.15
CA PRO A 295 5.31 17.07 -7.41
C PRO A 295 6.46 18.03 -7.66
#